data_cff1346f9c880ab77b8b14eff797791b
#
_entry.id   cff1346f9c880ab77b8b14eff797791b
#
_cell.length_a   1.000
_cell.length_b   1.000
_cell.length_c   1.000
_cell.angle_alpha   90.00
_cell.angle_beta   90.00
_cell.angle_gamma   90.00
#
_symmetry.space_group_name_H-M   'P 1'
#
loop_
_entity.id
_entity.type
_entity.pdbx_description
1 polymer ?
#
loop_
_entity_poly.entity_id
_entity_poly.type
_entity_poly.pdbx_seq_one_letter_code
_entity_poly.pdbx_strand_id
1 'polypeptide(L)'
;MSIDVGARLRGIRTTCGLSQRELARRAGVTNGLISLIEQNRVSPSVSSLKKVLDGVPMSLAEFFTVDLSATPQAFFSADDLVELGNPEVSLRLVAAQRPGRQLTVLHERYAAGAATGEEMLTHRGEEAGVVIHGRIELTVGGAARVLGSGEAYYFASQLPHRFRNVGREACEIISACTPPSF
;
A
#
# COMPACT_ATOMS: atom_id res chain seq x y z
N MET A 1 -8.55 2.05 -30.92
CA MET A 1 -8.76 3.31 -30.17
C MET A 1 -7.42 3.75 -29.59
N SER A 2 -7.01 4.98 -29.82
CA SER A 2 -5.81 5.50 -29.14
C SER A 2 -6.18 5.90 -27.71
N ILE A 3 -5.38 5.50 -26.75
CA ILE A 3 -5.60 5.86 -25.33
C ILE A 3 -5.24 7.34 -25.16
N ASP A 4 -6.15 8.12 -24.59
CA ASP A 4 -5.88 9.50 -24.20
C ASP A 4 -5.05 9.53 -22.92
N VAL A 5 -3.72 9.61 -23.09
CA VAL A 5 -2.75 9.61 -22.00
C VAL A 5 -2.93 10.83 -21.08
N GLY A 6 -3.24 11.99 -21.64
CA GLY A 6 -3.41 13.22 -20.87
C GLY A 6 -4.65 13.21 -20.00
N ALA A 7 -5.81 12.86 -20.57
CA ALA A 7 -7.04 12.72 -19.78
C ALA A 7 -6.89 11.65 -18.70
N ARG A 8 -6.20 10.54 -19.02
CA ARG A 8 -5.96 9.45 -18.09
C ARG A 8 -5.05 9.86 -16.92
N LEU A 9 -3.94 10.56 -17.22
CA LEU A 9 -3.04 11.09 -16.19
C LEU A 9 -3.79 12.06 -15.26
N ARG A 10 -4.58 12.96 -15.83
CA ARG A 10 -5.40 13.89 -15.07
C ARG A 10 -6.41 13.18 -14.19
N GLY A 11 -7.10 12.14 -14.70
CA GLY A 11 -8.04 11.32 -13.94
C GLY A 11 -7.37 10.68 -12.74
N ILE A 12 -6.24 9.97 -12.95
CA ILE A 12 -5.47 9.33 -11.87
C ILE A 12 -5.01 10.35 -10.84
N ARG A 13 -4.40 11.46 -11.26
CA ARG A 13 -3.93 12.51 -10.36
C ARG A 13 -5.06 13.05 -9.48
N THR A 14 -6.23 13.31 -10.06
CA THR A 14 -7.39 13.83 -9.31
C THR A 14 -7.95 12.79 -8.35
N THR A 15 -8.00 11.52 -8.75
CA THR A 15 -8.39 10.40 -7.87
C THR A 15 -7.44 10.27 -6.67
N CYS A 16 -6.14 10.53 -6.90
CA CYS A 16 -5.13 10.57 -5.82
C CYS A 16 -5.18 11.87 -4.98
N GLY A 17 -6.07 12.80 -5.26
CA GLY A 17 -6.19 14.08 -4.55
C GLY A 17 -5.00 15.02 -4.76
N LEU A 18 -4.19 14.82 -5.82
CA LEU A 18 -2.97 15.60 -6.07
C LEU A 18 -3.24 16.81 -6.98
N SER A 19 -2.64 17.96 -6.65
CA SER A 19 -2.49 19.04 -7.61
C SER A 19 -1.42 18.70 -8.66
N GLN A 20 -1.43 19.34 -9.83
CA GLN A 20 -0.35 19.20 -10.83
C GLN A 20 1.03 19.52 -10.22
N ARG A 21 1.09 20.55 -9.37
CA ARG A 21 2.32 20.96 -8.70
C ARG A 21 2.83 19.89 -7.72
N GLU A 22 1.93 19.28 -6.98
CA GLU A 22 2.29 18.22 -6.03
C GLU A 22 2.75 16.95 -6.75
N LEU A 23 2.06 16.53 -7.83
CA LEU A 23 2.51 15.42 -8.66
C LEU A 23 3.90 15.70 -9.24
N ALA A 24 4.11 16.89 -9.80
CA ALA A 24 5.40 17.28 -10.36
C ALA A 24 6.54 17.21 -9.31
N ARG A 25 6.27 17.70 -8.10
CA ARG A 25 7.23 17.66 -6.98
C ARG A 25 7.58 16.22 -6.58
N ARG A 26 6.58 15.35 -6.47
CA ARG A 26 6.78 13.92 -6.12
C ARG A 26 7.56 13.17 -7.19
N ALA A 27 7.22 13.41 -8.47
CA ALA A 27 7.86 12.78 -9.61
C ALA A 27 9.24 13.37 -9.99
N GLY A 28 9.67 14.46 -9.34
CA GLY A 28 10.91 15.14 -9.68
C GLY A 28 10.92 15.72 -11.10
N VAL A 29 9.78 16.24 -11.56
CA VAL A 29 9.58 16.87 -12.88
C VAL A 29 9.03 18.29 -12.72
N THR A 30 8.96 19.04 -13.82
CA THR A 30 8.38 20.39 -13.78
C THR A 30 6.85 20.36 -13.84
N ASN A 31 6.19 21.31 -13.16
CA ASN A 31 4.73 21.47 -13.26
C ASN A 31 4.26 21.69 -14.71
N GLY A 32 5.05 22.42 -15.52
CA GLY A 32 4.77 22.65 -16.92
C GLY A 32 4.68 21.35 -17.72
N LEU A 33 5.57 20.36 -17.44
CA LEU A 33 5.52 19.07 -18.10
C LEU A 33 4.20 18.33 -17.80
N ILE A 34 3.79 18.27 -16.53
CA ILE A 34 2.52 17.66 -16.14
C ILE A 34 1.35 18.34 -16.89
N SER A 35 1.33 19.67 -16.88
CA SER A 35 0.28 20.44 -17.56
C SER A 35 0.23 20.17 -19.06
N LEU A 36 1.37 20.12 -19.75
CA LEU A 36 1.44 19.84 -21.19
C LEU A 36 0.98 18.42 -21.52
N ILE A 37 1.34 17.43 -20.70
CA ILE A 37 0.86 16.04 -20.87
C ILE A 37 -0.66 15.98 -20.69
N GLU A 38 -1.20 16.53 -19.60
CA GLU A 38 -2.63 16.51 -19.30
C GLU A 38 -3.50 17.26 -20.33
N GLN A 39 -2.91 18.20 -21.08
CA GLN A 39 -3.55 18.91 -22.19
C GLN A 39 -3.31 18.24 -23.54
N ASN A 40 -2.64 17.08 -23.59
CA ASN A 40 -2.24 16.38 -24.82
C ASN A 40 -1.39 17.26 -25.79
N ARG A 41 -0.69 18.26 -25.23
CA ARG A 41 0.23 19.11 -26.01
C ARG A 41 1.60 18.46 -26.20
N VAL A 42 1.94 17.50 -25.35
CA VAL A 42 3.14 16.66 -25.43
C VAL A 42 2.76 15.21 -25.19
N SER A 43 3.20 14.34 -26.08
CA SER A 43 3.13 12.90 -25.88
C SER A 43 4.39 12.45 -25.12
N PRO A 44 4.29 11.98 -23.86
CA PRO A 44 5.46 11.56 -23.13
C PRO A 44 6.02 10.25 -23.68
N SER A 45 7.34 10.11 -23.66
CA SER A 45 7.97 8.79 -23.85
C SER A 45 7.59 7.86 -22.69
N VAL A 46 7.74 6.54 -22.88
CA VAL A 46 7.49 5.55 -21.83
C VAL A 46 8.32 5.83 -20.58
N SER A 47 9.59 6.22 -20.74
CA SER A 47 10.46 6.59 -19.62
C SER A 47 10.00 7.86 -18.90
N SER A 48 9.53 8.88 -19.65
CA SER A 48 8.98 10.11 -19.07
C SER A 48 7.67 9.83 -18.32
N LEU A 49 6.79 9.00 -18.90
CA LEU A 49 5.54 8.61 -18.25
C LEU A 49 5.83 7.82 -16.97
N LYS A 50 6.75 6.84 -17.01
CA LYS A 50 7.17 6.10 -15.81
C LYS A 50 7.64 7.04 -14.71
N LYS A 51 8.51 8.01 -15.04
CA LYS A 51 8.99 9.00 -14.09
C LYS A 51 7.86 9.83 -13.48
N VAL A 52 6.85 10.21 -14.28
CA VAL A 52 5.67 10.90 -13.76
C VAL A 52 4.87 10.01 -12.82
N LEU A 53 4.73 8.71 -13.14
CA LEU A 53 4.01 7.73 -12.33
C LEU A 53 4.75 7.37 -11.03
N ASP A 54 6.05 7.61 -10.92
CA ASP A 54 6.78 7.49 -9.65
C ASP A 54 6.27 8.49 -8.59
N GLY A 55 5.55 9.54 -9.00
CA GLY A 55 4.87 10.48 -8.10
C GLY A 55 3.51 10.00 -7.58
N VAL A 56 3.00 8.89 -8.10
CA VAL A 56 1.80 8.17 -7.64
C VAL A 56 2.18 6.70 -7.49
N PRO A 57 1.67 5.97 -6.50
CA PRO A 57 2.00 4.54 -6.31
C PRO A 57 1.29 3.68 -7.38
N MET A 58 1.76 3.73 -8.63
CA MET A 58 1.14 3.07 -9.77
C MET A 58 2.18 2.64 -10.80
N SER A 59 2.06 1.42 -11.28
CA SER A 59 2.86 0.90 -12.39
C SER A 59 2.34 1.37 -13.75
N LEU A 60 3.17 1.24 -14.81
CA LEU A 60 2.73 1.50 -16.19
C LEU A 60 1.57 0.57 -16.61
N ALA A 61 1.59 -0.68 -16.18
CA ALA A 61 0.51 -1.63 -16.51
C ALA A 61 -0.81 -1.16 -15.90
N GLU A 62 -0.83 -0.82 -14.63
CA GLU A 62 -2.00 -0.27 -13.94
C GLU A 62 -2.46 1.04 -14.60
N PHE A 63 -1.53 1.92 -14.97
CA PHE A 63 -1.87 3.16 -15.67
C PHE A 63 -2.73 2.91 -16.91
N PHE A 64 -2.48 1.87 -17.67
CA PHE A 64 -3.23 1.57 -18.89
C PHE A 64 -4.48 0.70 -18.67
N THR A 65 -4.56 -0.04 -17.58
CA THR A 65 -5.65 -1.00 -17.32
C THR A 65 -6.70 -0.49 -16.35
N VAL A 66 -6.36 0.40 -15.40
CA VAL A 66 -7.30 0.88 -14.39
C VAL A 66 -8.52 1.56 -15.03
N ASP A 67 -9.70 1.18 -14.59
CA ASP A 67 -10.94 1.85 -15.01
C ASP A 67 -11.19 3.09 -14.13
N LEU A 68 -10.96 4.26 -14.71
CA LEU A 68 -11.19 5.55 -14.05
C LEU A 68 -12.66 5.98 -13.99
N SER A 69 -13.53 5.30 -14.74
CA SER A 69 -14.98 5.59 -14.74
C SER A 69 -15.72 4.76 -13.70
N ALA A 70 -15.09 3.69 -13.18
CA ALA A 70 -15.66 2.86 -12.14
C ALA A 70 -15.82 3.67 -10.84
N THR A 71 -16.99 3.60 -10.24
CA THR A 71 -17.18 4.09 -8.87
C THR A 71 -16.26 3.29 -7.96
N PRO A 72 -15.42 3.96 -7.12
CA PRO A 72 -14.53 3.24 -6.23
C PRO A 72 -15.31 2.24 -5.37
N GLN A 73 -14.95 0.97 -5.45
CA GLN A 73 -15.51 -0.06 -4.59
C GLN A 73 -15.28 0.33 -3.12
N ALA A 74 -16.35 0.33 -2.32
CA ALA A 74 -16.31 0.69 -0.90
C ALA A 74 -16.47 -0.53 0.02
N PHE A 75 -17.05 -1.62 -0.49
CA PHE A 75 -17.32 -2.84 0.26
C PHE A 75 -16.60 -4.01 -0.38
N PHE A 76 -15.93 -4.82 0.43
CA PHE A 76 -15.13 -5.95 0.01
C PHE A 76 -15.58 -7.20 0.74
N SER A 77 -15.86 -8.27 0.00
CA SER A 77 -16.04 -9.59 0.57
C SER A 77 -14.70 -10.20 0.98
N ALA A 78 -14.72 -11.30 1.71
CA ALA A 78 -13.50 -12.01 2.05
C ALA A 78 -12.71 -12.44 0.80
N ASP A 79 -13.39 -12.80 -0.29
CA ASP A 79 -12.77 -13.26 -1.54
C ASP A 79 -12.15 -12.12 -2.38
N ASP A 80 -12.53 -10.86 -2.12
CA ASP A 80 -11.95 -9.70 -2.77
C ASP A 80 -10.56 -9.31 -2.22
N LEU A 81 -10.17 -9.87 -1.07
CA LEU A 81 -8.89 -9.58 -0.45
C LEU A 81 -7.77 -10.34 -1.16
N VAL A 82 -6.77 -9.60 -1.63
CA VAL A 82 -5.63 -10.19 -2.37
C VAL A 82 -4.59 -10.73 -1.40
N GLU A 83 -4.27 -12.03 -1.53
CA GLU A 83 -3.21 -12.67 -0.75
C GLU A 83 -1.83 -12.25 -1.25
N LEU A 84 -1.01 -11.70 -0.34
CA LEU A 84 0.38 -11.29 -0.59
C LEU A 84 1.40 -12.16 0.15
N GLY A 85 0.95 -12.95 1.11
CA GLY A 85 1.79 -13.76 1.97
C GLY A 85 1.99 -15.19 1.47
N ASN A 86 2.11 -16.09 2.41
CA ASN A 86 2.32 -17.51 2.19
C ASN A 86 1.45 -18.33 3.19
N PRO A 87 1.43 -19.68 3.13
CA PRO A 87 0.59 -20.49 4.03
C PRO A 87 0.87 -20.33 5.53
N GLU A 88 2.09 -19.94 5.90
CA GLU A 88 2.46 -19.73 7.31
C GLU A 88 2.11 -18.32 7.79
N VAL A 89 2.31 -17.33 6.93
CA VAL A 89 1.97 -15.92 7.18
C VAL A 89 1.12 -15.41 6.02
N SER A 90 -0.18 -15.43 6.19
CA SER A 90 -1.14 -14.89 5.23
C SER A 90 -1.32 -13.40 5.46
N LEU A 91 -1.22 -12.61 4.38
CA LEU A 91 -1.34 -11.15 4.38
C LEU A 91 -2.37 -10.75 3.33
N ARG A 92 -3.63 -10.60 3.73
CA ARG A 92 -4.75 -10.35 2.82
C ARG A 92 -5.03 -8.85 2.73
N LEU A 93 -4.71 -8.28 1.56
CA LEU A 93 -4.78 -6.84 1.31
C LEU A 93 -6.18 -6.39 0.91
N VAL A 94 -6.72 -5.42 1.64
CA VAL A 94 -7.98 -4.74 1.31
C VAL A 94 -7.73 -3.71 0.21
N ALA A 95 -8.65 -3.62 -0.75
CA ALA A 95 -8.63 -2.63 -1.83
C ALA A 95 -7.32 -2.65 -2.65
N ALA A 96 -6.77 -3.83 -2.95
CA ALA A 96 -5.52 -3.98 -3.71
C ALA A 96 -5.56 -3.26 -5.06
N GLN A 97 -6.72 -3.26 -5.73
CA GLN A 97 -6.92 -2.65 -7.06
C GLN A 97 -7.20 -1.14 -7.01
N ARG A 98 -7.27 -0.52 -5.82
CA ARG A 98 -7.58 0.90 -5.70
C ARG A 98 -6.37 1.78 -6.02
N PRO A 99 -6.40 2.57 -7.11
CA PRO A 99 -5.31 3.46 -7.44
C PRO A 99 -5.16 4.57 -6.40
N GLY A 100 -3.92 4.94 -6.08
CA GLY A 100 -3.64 6.08 -5.21
C GLY A 100 -4.14 5.93 -3.77
N ARG A 101 -4.34 4.69 -3.28
CA ARG A 101 -4.66 4.49 -1.88
C ARG A 101 -3.60 5.14 -0.98
N GLN A 102 -4.03 5.72 0.12
CA GLN A 102 -3.15 6.37 1.09
C GLN A 102 -2.90 5.48 2.32
N LEU A 103 -3.64 4.38 2.41
CA LEU A 103 -3.62 3.45 3.52
C LEU A 103 -3.52 2.03 2.99
N THR A 104 -2.64 1.22 3.55
CA THR A 104 -2.68 -0.24 3.46
C THR A 104 -3.47 -0.75 4.64
N VAL A 105 -4.42 -1.64 4.41
CA VAL A 105 -5.11 -2.39 5.46
C VAL A 105 -4.94 -3.86 5.16
N LEU A 106 -4.42 -4.62 6.12
CA LEU A 106 -4.21 -6.06 6.02
C LEU A 106 -5.07 -6.81 7.04
N HIS A 107 -5.63 -7.91 6.62
CA HIS A 107 -6.03 -8.99 7.49
C HIS A 107 -4.91 -10.02 7.49
N GLU A 108 -4.22 -10.13 8.60
CA GLU A 108 -3.04 -10.97 8.77
C GLU A 108 -3.37 -12.21 9.58
N ARG A 109 -2.79 -13.34 9.20
CA ARG A 109 -2.89 -14.59 9.96
C ARG A 109 -1.53 -15.27 10.01
N TYR A 110 -1.04 -15.46 11.20
CA TYR A 110 0.22 -16.15 11.50
C TYR A 110 -0.09 -17.55 12.04
N ALA A 111 0.40 -18.60 11.39
CA ALA A 111 0.36 -19.96 11.94
C ALA A 111 1.15 -20.03 13.28
N ALA A 112 0.92 -21.05 14.08
CA ALA A 112 1.66 -21.25 15.34
C ALA A 112 3.18 -21.31 15.06
N GLY A 113 3.96 -20.47 15.73
CA GLY A 113 5.41 -20.36 15.55
C GLY A 113 5.87 -19.54 14.35
N ALA A 114 5.00 -19.15 13.44
CA ALA A 114 5.35 -18.38 12.25
C ALA A 114 5.79 -16.94 12.59
N ALA A 115 6.63 -16.38 11.72
CA ALA A 115 7.15 -15.01 11.86
C ALA A 115 7.26 -14.34 10.48
N THR A 116 7.35 -13.00 10.46
CA THR A 116 7.55 -12.20 9.24
C THR A 116 8.90 -12.43 8.55
N GLY A 117 9.78 -13.21 9.16
CA GLY A 117 11.11 -13.58 8.64
C GLY A 117 12.15 -13.56 9.74
N GLU A 118 13.39 -13.90 9.39
CA GLU A 118 14.55 -13.82 10.29
C GLU A 118 15.05 -12.39 10.45
N GLU A 119 15.01 -11.64 9.35
CA GLU A 119 15.41 -10.23 9.31
C GLU A 119 14.31 -9.32 9.84
N MET A 120 14.72 -8.20 10.44
CA MET A 120 13.81 -7.17 10.89
C MET A 120 13.30 -6.37 9.68
N LEU A 121 12.00 -6.14 9.63
CA LEU A 121 11.37 -5.29 8.64
C LEU A 121 11.66 -3.82 8.96
N THR A 122 11.82 -3.03 7.91
CA THR A 122 11.87 -1.57 7.99
C THR A 122 11.24 -0.99 6.75
N HIS A 123 10.36 -0.03 6.91
CA HIS A 123 9.81 0.70 5.79
C HIS A 123 9.43 2.14 6.19
N ARG A 124 9.05 2.93 5.23
CA ARG A 124 8.69 4.33 5.45
C ARG A 124 7.29 4.43 6.05
N GLY A 125 7.12 5.35 7.00
CA GLY A 125 5.81 5.73 7.51
C GLY A 125 5.52 5.21 8.90
N GLU A 126 4.27 4.90 9.16
CA GLU A 126 3.75 4.49 10.45
C GLU A 126 2.86 3.25 10.28
N GLU A 127 2.86 2.40 11.29
CA GLU A 127 2.07 1.19 11.33
C GLU A 127 1.33 1.06 12.66
N ALA A 128 0.08 0.62 12.58
CA ALA A 128 -0.76 0.32 13.73
C ALA A 128 -1.53 -0.98 13.49
N GLY A 129 -1.91 -1.66 14.57
CA GLY A 129 -2.76 -2.85 14.45
C GLY A 129 -3.38 -3.26 15.77
N VAL A 130 -4.35 -4.16 15.65
CA VAL A 130 -5.06 -4.77 16.78
C VAL A 130 -5.02 -6.28 16.62
N VAL A 131 -4.65 -6.98 17.66
CA VAL A 131 -4.73 -8.44 17.73
C VAL A 131 -6.19 -8.85 17.91
N ILE A 132 -6.74 -9.56 16.93
CA ILE A 132 -8.14 -10.02 16.95
C ILE A 132 -8.24 -11.35 17.70
N HIS A 133 -7.29 -12.24 17.43
CA HIS A 133 -7.25 -13.58 18.03
C HIS A 133 -5.82 -14.05 18.23
N GLY A 134 -5.57 -14.87 19.27
CA GLY A 134 -4.28 -15.48 19.54
C GLY A 134 -3.29 -14.54 20.24
N ARG A 135 -2.00 -14.77 20.01
CA ARG A 135 -0.89 -14.02 20.62
C ARG A 135 0.22 -13.78 19.62
N ILE A 136 0.74 -12.58 19.60
CA ILE A 136 1.88 -12.19 18.75
C ILE A 136 2.96 -11.53 19.60
N GLU A 137 4.20 -11.94 19.45
CA GLU A 137 5.35 -11.19 19.92
C GLU A 137 5.71 -10.16 18.85
N LEU A 138 5.64 -8.91 19.22
CA LEU A 138 6.07 -7.77 18.40
C LEU A 138 7.37 -7.22 18.99
N THR A 139 8.43 -7.21 18.18
CA THR A 139 9.68 -6.51 18.47
C THR A 139 9.74 -5.23 17.66
N VAL A 140 10.02 -4.09 18.33
CA VAL A 140 10.17 -2.78 17.68
C VAL A 140 11.36 -2.06 18.30
N GLY A 141 12.36 -1.66 17.50
CA GLY A 141 13.50 -0.88 17.96
C GLY A 141 14.28 -1.52 19.12
N GLY A 142 14.27 -2.85 19.21
CA GLY A 142 14.95 -3.60 20.29
C GLY A 142 14.07 -3.89 21.52
N ALA A 143 12.89 -3.33 21.65
CA ALA A 143 11.90 -3.70 22.68
C ALA A 143 10.97 -4.79 22.13
N ALA A 144 10.75 -5.86 22.91
CA ALA A 144 9.83 -6.92 22.56
C ALA A 144 8.68 -7.02 23.57
N ARG A 145 7.45 -7.20 23.06
CA ARG A 145 6.26 -7.41 23.87
C ARG A 145 5.34 -8.44 23.22
N VAL A 146 4.77 -9.32 24.05
CA VAL A 146 3.70 -10.22 23.60
C VAL A 146 2.37 -9.50 23.77
N LEU A 147 1.63 -9.41 22.68
CA LEU A 147 0.28 -8.84 22.62
C LEU A 147 -0.74 -9.97 22.47
N GLY A 148 -1.82 -9.89 23.22
CA GLY A 148 -2.95 -10.79 23.16
C GLY A 148 -4.17 -10.15 22.51
N SER A 149 -5.25 -10.93 22.39
CA SER A 149 -6.50 -10.46 21.79
C SER A 149 -7.03 -9.17 22.45
N GLY A 150 -7.39 -8.18 21.64
CA GLY A 150 -7.82 -6.84 22.05
C GLY A 150 -6.69 -5.85 22.32
N GLU A 151 -5.43 -6.31 22.42
CA GLU A 151 -4.28 -5.41 22.56
C GLU A 151 -3.87 -4.83 21.18
N ALA A 152 -3.26 -3.66 21.21
CA ALA A 152 -2.91 -2.90 20.03
C ALA A 152 -1.46 -2.41 20.06
N TYR A 153 -0.96 -2.04 18.89
CA TYR A 153 0.34 -1.39 18.71
C TYR A 153 0.24 -0.19 17.77
N TYR A 154 1.19 0.72 17.90
CA TYR A 154 1.42 1.84 16.99
C TYR A 154 2.89 2.25 17.06
N PHE A 155 3.57 2.33 15.91
CA PHE A 155 4.97 2.73 15.86
C PHE A 155 5.36 3.34 14.50
N ALA A 156 6.48 4.09 14.47
CA ALA A 156 7.11 4.55 13.24
C ALA A 156 7.84 3.38 12.57
N SER A 157 7.44 3.00 11.35
CA SER A 157 7.90 1.79 10.66
C SER A 157 9.36 1.83 10.20
N GLN A 158 10.05 3.00 10.35
CA GLN A 158 11.50 3.08 10.21
C GLN A 158 12.25 2.38 11.35
N LEU A 159 11.62 2.15 12.50
CA LEU A 159 12.18 1.32 13.55
C LEU A 159 12.20 -0.14 13.08
N PRO A 160 13.33 -0.86 13.20
CA PRO A 160 13.38 -2.27 12.88
C PRO A 160 12.33 -3.03 13.69
N HIS A 161 11.50 -3.82 13.01
CA HIS A 161 10.39 -4.52 13.66
C HIS A 161 10.19 -5.92 13.10
N ARG A 162 9.62 -6.81 13.91
CA ARG A 162 9.31 -8.19 13.55
C ARG A 162 8.13 -8.72 14.36
N PHE A 163 7.28 -9.48 13.69
CA PHE A 163 6.17 -10.21 14.30
C PHE A 163 6.47 -11.69 14.35
N ARG A 164 6.17 -12.33 15.49
CA ARG A 164 6.30 -13.77 15.69
C ARG A 164 5.14 -14.32 16.52
N ASN A 165 4.41 -15.26 15.98
CA ASN A 165 3.39 -15.96 16.76
C ASN A 165 4.05 -16.89 17.80
N VAL A 166 3.92 -16.55 19.05
CA VAL A 166 4.44 -17.32 20.20
C VAL A 166 3.37 -18.19 20.85
N GLY A 167 2.15 -18.17 20.31
CA GLY A 167 1.04 -19.02 20.74
C GLY A 167 1.10 -20.43 20.15
N ARG A 168 0.16 -21.25 20.57
CA ARG A 168 -0.02 -22.63 20.06
C ARG A 168 -1.10 -22.69 18.96
N GLU A 169 -1.82 -21.61 18.76
CA GLU A 169 -2.89 -21.45 17.77
C GLU A 169 -2.51 -20.34 16.79
N ALA A 170 -3.26 -20.24 15.69
CA ALA A 170 -3.07 -19.13 14.77
C ALA A 170 -3.36 -17.78 15.46
N CYS A 171 -2.60 -16.76 15.10
CA CYS A 171 -2.84 -15.40 15.54
C CYS A 171 -3.41 -14.60 14.38
N GLU A 172 -4.43 -13.78 14.63
CA GLU A 172 -5.05 -12.89 13.65
C GLU A 172 -4.90 -11.44 14.09
N ILE A 173 -4.52 -10.60 13.13
CA ILE A 173 -4.28 -9.17 13.33
C ILE A 173 -4.99 -8.40 12.22
N ILE A 174 -5.59 -7.26 12.55
CA ILE A 174 -5.92 -6.24 11.56
C ILE A 174 -4.89 -5.13 11.71
N SER A 175 -4.11 -4.91 10.67
CA SER A 175 -3.10 -3.85 10.63
C SER A 175 -3.41 -2.79 9.59
N ALA A 176 -2.81 -1.62 9.79
CA ALA A 176 -2.86 -0.53 8.84
C ALA A 176 -1.52 0.19 8.81
N CYS A 177 -1.02 0.52 7.62
CA CYS A 177 0.16 1.36 7.47
C CYS A 177 -0.03 2.47 6.44
N THR A 178 0.67 3.56 6.63
CA THR A 178 0.69 4.73 5.73
C THR A 178 2.09 5.33 5.68
N PRO A 179 2.61 5.74 4.48
CA PRO A 179 2.03 5.45 3.15
C PRO A 179 2.02 3.95 2.85
N PRO A 180 1.26 3.51 1.84
CA PRO A 180 1.26 2.12 1.40
C PRO A 180 2.67 1.62 1.09
N SER A 181 3.01 0.45 1.60
CA SER A 181 4.33 -0.19 1.44
C SER A 181 4.31 -1.39 0.47
N PHE A 182 3.12 -1.76 -0.05
CA PHE A 182 2.91 -2.82 -1.04
C PHE A 182 2.25 -2.27 -2.30
#